data_cce448cd943e72c4e5577cf5048d4f37
#
_entry.id   cce448cd943e72c4e5577cf5048d4f37
#
_cell.length_a   1.000
_cell.length_b   1.000
_cell.length_c   1.000
_cell.angle_alpha   90.00
_cell.angle_beta   90.00
_cell.angle_gamma   90.00
#
_symmetry.space_group_name_H-M   'P 1'
#
loop_
_entity.id
_entity.type
_entity.pdbx_description
1 polymer ?
#
loop_
_entity_poly.entity_id
_entity_poly.type
_entity_poly.pdbx_seq_one_letter_code
_entity_poly.pdbx_strand_id
1 'polypeptide(L)'
;MPNADVTIIVVTWNVSRLIEACLQSIAPALGKLSGDVIVVDNASTDGTADIVRRMASRVSGLRLIEPGANLGFAKANNLAIAEASGEYLLLLNPDTELTPDAIEQLVACAQDHRAAIVGARHRNPDGSLQPSVRQLPTFGVLALHLLKLHHLLPNLGSLQRYYAHGFAYGHTQPAEQVAGSCLLVRRDALERLGVLDERLRWWFEEVDLCYRVHAAELPVWYCAQAEVVHHGAASFSQLDGVSRQRKFNRSLLAYARKHLGVGAWLMLAALNPISLTLAAMATVLTRRRP
;
A
#
# COMPACT_ATOMS: atom_id res chain seq x y z
N MET A 1 26.75 8.40 3.17
CA MET A 1 26.47 6.95 3.21
C MET A 1 25.19 6.75 4.03
N PRO A 2 24.34 5.77 3.71
CA PRO A 2 23.16 5.48 4.54
C PRO A 2 23.61 5.17 5.98
N ASN A 3 22.85 5.69 6.97
CA ASN A 3 23.13 5.43 8.38
C ASN A 3 22.47 4.14 8.89
N ALA A 4 21.62 3.52 8.06
CA ALA A 4 20.90 2.28 8.34
C ALA A 4 20.75 1.46 7.05
N ASP A 5 20.55 0.14 7.17
CA ASP A 5 20.24 -0.71 6.01
C ASP A 5 18.82 -0.43 5.51
N VAL A 6 17.86 -0.25 6.44
CA VAL A 6 16.46 -0.01 6.11
C VAL A 6 15.83 1.07 7.00
N THR A 7 15.05 1.97 6.41
CA THR A 7 14.12 2.84 7.14
C THR A 7 12.69 2.31 6.97
N ILE A 8 12.03 1.99 8.09
CA ILE A 8 10.65 1.56 8.12
C ILE A 8 9.74 2.79 8.28
N ILE A 9 8.82 2.99 7.35
CA ILE A 9 7.90 4.12 7.33
C ILE A 9 6.49 3.62 7.58
N VAL A 10 5.85 4.13 8.65
CA VAL A 10 4.50 3.77 9.04
C VAL A 10 3.63 5.02 9.07
N VAL A 11 2.59 5.07 8.22
CA VAL A 11 1.62 6.16 8.22
C VAL A 11 0.38 5.74 8.98
N THR A 12 0.01 6.48 10.03
CA THR A 12 -1.13 6.14 10.92
C THR A 12 -2.28 7.13 10.79
N TRP A 13 -3.51 6.62 10.94
CA TRP A 13 -4.72 7.41 11.10
C TRP A 13 -5.81 6.61 11.81
N ASN A 14 -6.06 6.90 13.10
CA ASN A 14 -7.05 6.24 13.94
C ASN A 14 -6.93 4.70 13.94
N VAL A 15 -5.80 4.19 14.41
CA VAL A 15 -5.45 2.76 14.45
C VAL A 15 -4.91 2.33 15.82
N SER A 16 -5.37 2.96 16.89
CA SER A 16 -4.88 2.72 18.27
C SER A 16 -4.86 1.25 18.69
N ARG A 17 -5.77 0.43 18.15
CA ARG A 17 -5.85 -1.01 18.47
C ARG A 17 -4.78 -1.88 17.80
N LEU A 18 -4.13 -1.40 16.72
CA LEU A 18 -3.25 -2.20 15.87
C LEU A 18 -1.81 -1.71 15.89
N ILE A 19 -1.59 -0.41 16.07
CA ILE A 19 -0.26 0.21 15.92
C ILE A 19 0.78 -0.38 16.88
N GLU A 20 0.41 -0.76 18.09
CA GLU A 20 1.37 -1.32 19.07
C GLU A 20 1.93 -2.66 18.58
N ALA A 21 1.07 -3.58 18.09
CA ALA A 21 1.50 -4.87 17.56
C ALA A 21 2.36 -4.69 16.29
N CYS A 22 1.97 -3.79 15.40
CA CYS A 22 2.76 -3.43 14.22
C CYS A 22 4.19 -3.00 14.63
N LEU A 23 4.33 -2.04 15.54
CA LEU A 23 5.63 -1.53 15.96
C LEU A 23 6.47 -2.58 16.70
N GLN A 24 5.84 -3.43 17.53
CA GLN A 24 6.52 -4.52 18.24
C GLN A 24 7.07 -5.59 17.30
N SER A 25 6.42 -5.80 16.15
CA SER A 25 6.85 -6.80 15.16
C SER A 25 8.12 -6.39 14.39
N ILE A 26 8.49 -5.10 14.38
CA ILE A 26 9.60 -4.58 13.55
C ILE A 26 10.96 -5.13 14.01
N ALA A 27 11.26 -5.06 15.31
CA ALA A 27 12.58 -5.46 15.81
C ALA A 27 12.92 -6.93 15.53
N PRO A 28 12.02 -7.91 15.76
CA PRO A 28 12.26 -9.29 15.36
C PRO A 28 12.38 -9.48 13.84
N ALA A 29 11.70 -8.65 13.04
CA ALA A 29 11.69 -8.77 11.59
C ALA A 29 12.96 -8.23 10.92
N LEU A 30 13.72 -7.37 11.60
CA LEU A 30 14.99 -6.84 11.10
C LEU A 30 16.09 -7.91 10.99
N GLY A 31 16.01 -8.98 11.79
CA GLY A 31 17.08 -9.99 11.81
C GLY A 31 18.43 -9.38 12.17
N LYS A 32 19.38 -9.39 11.23
CA LYS A 32 20.74 -8.84 11.41
C LYS A 32 20.88 -7.40 10.87
N LEU A 33 19.84 -6.85 10.28
CA LEU A 33 19.90 -5.54 9.66
C LEU A 33 19.81 -4.42 10.70
N SER A 34 20.48 -3.31 10.40
CA SER A 34 20.27 -2.05 11.10
C SER A 34 19.04 -1.34 10.53
N GLY A 35 18.18 -0.81 11.40
CA GLY A 35 16.96 -0.11 10.93
C GLY A 35 16.56 1.04 11.83
N ASP A 36 15.94 2.07 11.24
CA ASP A 36 15.26 3.15 11.94
C ASP A 36 13.78 3.16 11.54
N VAL A 37 12.94 3.73 12.40
CA VAL A 37 11.49 3.75 12.21
C VAL A 37 10.98 5.18 12.21
N ILE A 38 10.23 5.55 11.19
CA ILE A 38 9.55 6.85 11.12
C ILE A 38 8.05 6.60 11.06
N VAL A 39 7.35 7.07 12.09
CA VAL A 39 5.88 7.04 12.12
C VAL A 39 5.37 8.45 11.80
N VAL A 40 4.45 8.54 10.82
CA VAL A 40 3.73 9.78 10.51
C VAL A 40 2.29 9.65 10.97
N ASP A 41 1.90 10.39 12.00
CA ASP A 41 0.52 10.40 12.48
C ASP A 41 -0.32 11.43 11.74
N ASN A 42 -1.22 10.98 10.88
CA ASN A 42 -2.09 11.80 10.04
C ASN A 42 -3.25 12.46 10.83
N ALA A 43 -2.95 13.08 11.97
CA ALA A 43 -3.92 13.71 12.87
C ALA A 43 -4.96 12.71 13.41
N SER A 44 -4.50 11.64 14.06
CA SER A 44 -5.36 10.69 14.76
C SER A 44 -6.01 11.33 16.01
N THR A 45 -7.23 10.91 16.32
CA THR A 45 -8.02 11.40 17.45
C THR A 45 -8.37 10.31 18.46
N ASP A 46 -7.89 9.07 18.23
CA ASP A 46 -8.22 7.87 19.02
C ASP A 46 -7.11 7.46 20.02
N GLY A 47 -6.08 8.30 20.19
CA GLY A 47 -4.94 8.01 21.07
C GLY A 47 -3.79 7.28 20.36
N THR A 48 -3.84 7.08 19.03
CA THR A 48 -2.75 6.44 18.26
C THR A 48 -1.40 7.11 18.50
N ALA A 49 -1.31 8.46 18.39
CA ALA A 49 -0.07 9.20 18.58
C ALA A 49 0.54 9.01 19.98
N ASP A 50 -0.30 8.92 21.02
CA ASP A 50 0.17 8.68 22.39
C ASP A 50 0.76 7.27 22.56
N ILE A 51 0.20 6.26 21.87
CA ILE A 51 0.76 4.91 21.83
C ILE A 51 2.15 4.96 21.19
N VAL A 52 2.28 5.62 20.03
CA VAL A 52 3.56 5.75 19.31
C VAL A 52 4.62 6.43 20.18
N ARG A 53 4.27 7.53 20.89
CA ARG A 53 5.20 8.20 21.83
C ARG A 53 5.68 7.28 22.94
N ARG A 54 4.79 6.46 23.51
CA ARG A 54 5.19 5.46 24.52
C ARG A 54 6.10 4.37 23.94
N MET A 55 5.86 3.98 22.68
CA MET A 55 6.67 2.97 22.00
C MET A 55 8.06 3.46 21.64
N ALA A 56 8.29 4.78 21.53
CA ALA A 56 9.60 5.35 21.20
C ALA A 56 10.70 4.99 22.21
N SER A 57 10.35 4.66 23.46
CA SER A 57 11.31 4.15 24.46
C SER A 57 11.62 2.64 24.31
N ARG A 58 10.85 1.90 23.50
CA ARG A 58 10.95 0.44 23.34
C ARG A 58 11.44 0.03 21.96
N VAL A 59 11.16 0.85 20.93
CA VAL A 59 11.57 0.62 19.54
C VAL A 59 12.74 1.54 19.24
N SER A 60 13.91 0.97 19.04
CA SER A 60 15.12 1.73 18.76
C SER A 60 15.00 2.54 17.48
N GLY A 61 15.43 3.79 17.49
CA GLY A 61 15.41 4.66 16.32
C GLY A 61 14.00 5.13 15.88
N LEU A 62 12.95 4.91 16.70
CA LEU A 62 11.60 5.37 16.38
C LEU A 62 11.49 6.88 16.54
N ARG A 63 11.04 7.53 15.48
CA ARG A 63 10.70 8.97 15.43
C ARG A 63 9.23 9.14 15.03
N LEU A 64 8.55 10.09 15.65
CA LEU A 64 7.15 10.45 15.32
C LEU A 64 7.12 11.82 14.65
N ILE A 65 6.43 11.90 13.52
CA ILE A 65 6.11 13.13 12.80
C ILE A 65 4.61 13.37 12.90
N GLU A 66 4.21 14.56 13.36
CA GLU A 66 2.82 14.97 13.49
C GLU A 66 2.57 16.21 12.61
N PRO A 67 2.10 16.07 11.38
CA PRO A 67 1.89 17.20 10.47
C PRO A 67 0.69 18.09 10.84
N GLY A 68 -0.09 17.73 11.88
CA GLY A 68 -1.26 18.47 12.35
C GLY A 68 -2.51 18.36 11.47
N ALA A 69 -2.45 17.64 10.37
CA ALA A 69 -3.58 17.42 9.47
C ALA A 69 -3.45 16.07 8.74
N ASN A 70 -4.57 15.49 8.28
CA ASN A 70 -4.54 14.29 7.45
C ASN A 70 -4.13 14.63 6.00
N LEU A 71 -2.88 14.37 5.67
CA LEU A 71 -2.27 14.65 4.38
C LEU A 71 -2.61 13.60 3.30
N GLY A 72 -3.17 12.44 3.70
CA GLY A 72 -3.31 11.26 2.88
C GLY A 72 -2.03 10.40 2.87
N PHE A 73 -2.11 9.22 2.24
CA PHE A 73 -1.04 8.21 2.32
C PHE A 73 0.24 8.66 1.60
N ALA A 74 0.15 9.09 0.34
CA ALA A 74 1.33 9.46 -0.45
C ALA A 74 2.13 10.61 0.19
N LYS A 75 1.46 11.71 0.55
CA LYS A 75 2.14 12.88 1.11
C LYS A 75 2.74 12.61 2.48
N ALA A 76 2.06 11.83 3.33
CA ALA A 76 2.59 11.45 4.63
C ALA A 76 3.83 10.53 4.49
N ASN A 77 3.80 9.55 3.58
CA ASN A 77 4.99 8.76 3.27
C ASN A 77 6.14 9.63 2.73
N ASN A 78 5.85 10.59 1.84
CA ASN A 78 6.87 11.46 1.27
C ASN A 78 7.57 12.33 2.33
N LEU A 79 6.86 12.76 3.38
CA LEU A 79 7.48 13.45 4.52
C LEU A 79 8.51 12.54 5.22
N ALA A 80 8.16 11.28 5.47
CA ALA A 80 9.07 10.34 6.08
C ALA A 80 10.22 9.95 5.14
N ILE A 81 9.96 9.76 3.84
CA ILE A 81 10.98 9.47 2.83
C ILE A 81 12.06 10.56 2.80
N ALA A 82 11.66 11.84 2.92
CA ALA A 82 12.61 12.95 2.95
C ALA A 82 13.55 12.93 4.17
N GLU A 83 13.13 12.34 5.28
CA GLU A 83 13.93 12.21 6.50
C GLU A 83 14.59 10.82 6.68
N ALA A 84 14.25 9.88 5.81
CA ALA A 84 14.75 8.53 5.86
C ALA A 84 16.24 8.45 5.50
N SER A 85 17.01 7.55 6.16
CA SER A 85 18.43 7.37 5.92
C SER A 85 18.82 6.00 5.36
N GLY A 86 17.91 5.01 5.38
CA GLY A 86 18.17 3.64 4.93
C GLY A 86 18.44 3.50 3.44
N GLU A 87 19.23 2.51 3.05
CA GLU A 87 19.42 2.13 1.64
C GLU A 87 18.10 1.60 1.04
N TYR A 88 17.32 0.92 1.87
CA TYR A 88 15.97 0.47 1.55
C TYR A 88 14.95 1.23 2.38
N LEU A 89 13.76 1.46 1.80
CA LEU A 89 12.63 2.09 2.47
C LEU A 89 11.47 1.08 2.48
N LEU A 90 11.03 0.68 3.68
CA LEU A 90 9.88 -0.20 3.84
C LEU A 90 8.64 0.65 4.17
N LEU A 91 7.73 0.79 3.20
CA LEU A 91 6.42 1.34 3.45
C LEU A 91 5.55 0.26 4.08
N LEU A 92 5.14 0.46 5.34
CA LEU A 92 4.42 -0.51 6.13
C LEU A 92 3.10 0.08 6.65
N ASN A 93 1.99 -0.60 6.37
CA ASN A 93 0.70 -0.19 6.95
C ASN A 93 0.66 -0.46 8.45
N PRO A 94 -0.03 0.40 9.24
CA PRO A 94 -0.10 0.29 10.70
C PRO A 94 -0.98 -0.87 11.19
N ASP A 95 -1.69 -1.55 10.29
CA ASP A 95 -2.48 -2.75 10.51
C ASP A 95 -1.79 -4.03 9.97
N THR A 96 -0.46 -4.01 9.91
CA THR A 96 0.38 -5.11 9.44
C THR A 96 1.35 -5.55 10.54
N GLU A 97 1.43 -6.85 10.81
CA GLU A 97 2.39 -7.46 11.70
C GLU A 97 3.39 -8.29 10.89
N LEU A 98 4.68 -8.02 11.09
CA LEU A 98 5.76 -8.70 10.41
C LEU A 98 6.09 -10.01 11.14
N THR A 99 6.34 -11.10 10.41
CA THR A 99 6.94 -12.29 11.02
C THR A 99 8.45 -12.06 11.28
N PRO A 100 9.07 -12.84 12.18
CA PRO A 100 10.53 -12.77 12.38
C PRO A 100 11.29 -12.87 11.05
N ASP A 101 12.36 -12.12 10.92
CA ASP A 101 13.24 -12.04 9.74
C ASP A 101 12.57 -11.53 8.44
N ALA A 102 11.31 -11.10 8.48
CA ALA A 102 10.59 -10.70 7.26
C ALA A 102 11.27 -9.54 6.52
N ILE A 103 11.81 -8.55 7.24
CA ILE A 103 12.54 -7.41 6.64
C ILE A 103 13.87 -7.89 6.05
N GLU A 104 14.61 -8.74 6.77
CA GLU A 104 15.85 -9.34 6.27
C GLU A 104 15.60 -10.11 4.98
N GLN A 105 14.53 -10.90 4.91
CA GLN A 105 14.13 -11.64 3.71
C GLN A 105 13.75 -10.74 2.53
N LEU A 106 13.05 -9.61 2.79
CA LEU A 106 12.74 -8.63 1.75
C LEU A 106 14.00 -7.99 1.17
N VAL A 107 14.95 -7.59 2.04
CA VAL A 107 16.21 -6.99 1.61
C VAL A 107 17.07 -8.00 0.84
N ALA A 108 17.19 -9.23 1.34
CA ALA A 108 17.90 -10.30 0.62
C ALA A 108 17.30 -10.54 -0.76
N CYS A 109 15.96 -10.63 -0.86
CA CYS A 109 15.27 -10.75 -2.14
C CYS A 109 15.57 -9.57 -3.09
N ALA A 110 15.60 -8.33 -2.55
CA ALA A 110 15.94 -7.16 -3.35
C ALA A 110 17.36 -7.22 -3.89
N GLN A 111 18.31 -7.69 -3.09
CA GLN A 111 19.73 -7.84 -3.47
C GLN A 111 19.93 -8.96 -4.51
N ASP A 112 19.38 -10.14 -4.25
CA ASP A 112 19.54 -11.33 -5.12
C ASP A 112 18.97 -11.10 -6.53
N HIS A 113 17.85 -10.37 -6.61
CA HIS A 113 17.16 -10.11 -7.88
C HIS A 113 17.38 -8.68 -8.42
N ARG A 114 18.21 -7.87 -7.76
CA ARG A 114 18.42 -6.43 -8.08
C ARG A 114 17.09 -5.68 -8.20
N ALA A 115 16.09 -6.09 -7.38
CA ALA A 115 14.76 -5.55 -7.45
C ALA A 115 14.71 -4.10 -6.95
N ALA A 116 13.97 -3.26 -7.66
CA ALA A 116 13.66 -1.90 -7.23
C ALA A 116 12.53 -1.87 -6.20
N ILE A 117 11.60 -2.84 -6.31
CA ILE A 117 10.48 -3.03 -5.40
C ILE A 117 10.35 -4.50 -5.05
N VAL A 118 10.11 -4.79 -3.76
CA VAL A 118 9.78 -6.14 -3.28
C VAL A 118 8.53 -6.08 -2.40
N GLY A 119 7.54 -6.94 -2.68
CA GLY A 119 6.36 -7.14 -1.84
C GLY A 119 6.43 -8.44 -1.05
N ALA A 120 5.82 -8.44 0.13
CA ALA A 120 5.75 -9.60 1.01
C ALA A 120 4.58 -10.54 0.69
N ARG A 121 4.66 -11.76 1.22
CA ARG A 121 3.52 -12.68 1.31
C ARG A 121 2.58 -12.23 2.42
N HIS A 122 1.32 -12.00 2.08
CA HIS A 122 0.30 -11.58 3.03
C HIS A 122 -0.55 -12.75 3.51
N ARG A 123 -0.86 -12.73 4.80
CA ARG A 123 -1.88 -13.59 5.41
C ARG A 123 -2.97 -12.76 6.08
N ASN A 124 -4.16 -13.31 6.10
CA ASN A 124 -5.22 -12.83 6.95
C ASN A 124 -4.94 -13.24 8.42
N PRO A 125 -5.59 -12.61 9.42
CA PRO A 125 -5.44 -12.99 10.83
C PRO A 125 -5.79 -14.45 11.16
N ASP A 126 -6.62 -15.09 10.32
CA ASP A 126 -6.97 -16.51 10.43
C ASP A 126 -5.93 -17.45 9.83
N GLY A 127 -4.81 -16.91 9.33
CA GLY A 127 -3.72 -17.65 8.70
C GLY A 127 -3.94 -17.99 7.22
N SER A 128 -5.10 -17.71 6.65
CA SER A 128 -5.36 -17.91 5.22
C SER A 128 -4.55 -16.95 4.35
N LEU A 129 -4.25 -17.35 3.11
CA LEU A 129 -3.53 -16.50 2.16
C LEU A 129 -4.36 -15.26 1.81
N GLN A 130 -3.74 -14.09 1.88
CA GLN A 130 -4.30 -12.85 1.38
C GLN A 130 -3.61 -12.48 0.07
N PRO A 131 -4.31 -12.44 -1.09
CA PRO A 131 -3.71 -12.08 -2.36
C PRO A 131 -3.11 -10.67 -2.34
N SER A 132 -1.80 -10.56 -2.53
CA SER A 132 -1.04 -9.30 -2.47
C SER A 132 -0.39 -8.89 -3.79
N VAL A 133 -0.57 -9.69 -4.85
CA VAL A 133 -0.04 -9.42 -6.19
C VAL A 133 -1.19 -9.15 -7.15
N ARG A 134 -1.00 -8.18 -8.04
CA ARG A 134 -1.92 -7.87 -9.14
C ARG A 134 -1.13 -7.54 -10.39
N GLN A 135 -1.83 -7.44 -11.52
CA GLN A 135 -1.27 -6.82 -12.71
C GLN A 135 -1.61 -5.33 -12.77
N LEU A 136 -0.88 -4.58 -13.58
CA LEU A 136 -1.18 -3.16 -13.80
C LEU A 136 -2.55 -3.00 -14.45
N PRO A 137 -3.40 -2.09 -13.96
CA PRO A 137 -4.77 -1.99 -14.43
C PRO A 137 -4.85 -1.40 -15.84
N THR A 138 -5.65 -2.05 -16.70
CA THR A 138 -6.00 -1.56 -18.04
C THR A 138 -7.26 -0.68 -17.99
N PHE A 139 -7.51 0.08 -19.06
CA PHE A 139 -8.74 0.85 -19.20
C PHE A 139 -10.00 0.01 -18.93
N GLY A 140 -10.09 -1.20 -19.51
CA GLY A 140 -11.26 -2.08 -19.34
C GLY A 140 -11.48 -2.50 -17.89
N VAL A 141 -10.41 -2.83 -17.16
CA VAL A 141 -10.46 -3.16 -15.73
C VAL A 141 -10.96 -1.97 -14.92
N LEU A 142 -10.43 -0.76 -15.16
CA LEU A 142 -10.87 0.44 -14.45
C LEU A 142 -12.34 0.78 -14.73
N ALA A 143 -12.81 0.63 -15.98
CA ALA A 143 -14.22 0.80 -16.33
C ALA A 143 -15.12 -0.20 -15.59
N LEU A 144 -14.74 -1.48 -15.54
CA LEU A 144 -15.47 -2.52 -14.79
C LEU A 144 -15.56 -2.19 -13.28
N HIS A 145 -14.51 -1.60 -12.69
CA HIS A 145 -14.54 -1.16 -11.29
C HIS A 145 -15.47 0.03 -11.07
N LEU A 146 -15.44 1.04 -11.96
CA LEU A 146 -16.36 2.19 -11.87
C LEU A 146 -17.81 1.76 -11.97
N LEU A 147 -18.12 0.86 -12.90
CA LEU A 147 -19.47 0.34 -13.12
C LEU A 147 -19.88 -0.77 -12.12
N LYS A 148 -19.05 -1.14 -11.16
CA LYS A 148 -19.27 -2.25 -10.22
C LYS A 148 -19.47 -3.62 -10.87
N LEU A 149 -19.19 -3.74 -12.17
CA LEU A 149 -19.36 -4.99 -12.93
C LEU A 149 -18.36 -6.07 -12.53
N HIS A 150 -17.24 -5.71 -11.90
CA HIS A 150 -16.29 -6.68 -11.36
C HIS A 150 -16.89 -7.61 -10.29
N HIS A 151 -17.97 -7.20 -9.60
CA HIS A 151 -18.71 -8.07 -8.67
C HIS A 151 -19.64 -9.05 -9.40
N LEU A 152 -20.17 -8.66 -10.56
CA LEU A 152 -21.11 -9.47 -11.33
C LEU A 152 -20.41 -10.41 -12.32
N LEU A 153 -19.22 -10.05 -12.75
CA LEU A 153 -18.44 -10.75 -13.77
C LEU A 153 -17.04 -11.16 -13.25
N PRO A 154 -16.93 -11.81 -12.05
CA PRO A 154 -15.63 -12.10 -11.44
C PRO A 154 -14.76 -13.02 -12.31
N ASN A 155 -15.38 -13.85 -13.15
CA ASN A 155 -14.72 -14.81 -14.03
C ASN A 155 -14.31 -14.23 -15.40
N LEU A 156 -14.50 -12.92 -15.63
CA LEU A 156 -14.07 -12.31 -16.87
C LEU A 156 -12.54 -12.36 -16.98
N GLY A 157 -12.00 -12.84 -18.10
CA GLY A 157 -10.57 -13.09 -18.27
C GLY A 157 -9.68 -11.88 -18.01
N SER A 158 -10.14 -10.64 -18.30
CA SER A 158 -9.42 -9.41 -17.97
C SER A 158 -9.33 -9.16 -16.45
N LEU A 159 -10.37 -9.51 -15.69
CA LEU A 159 -10.38 -9.40 -14.24
C LEU A 159 -9.53 -10.50 -13.59
N GLN A 160 -9.64 -11.75 -14.08
CA GLN A 160 -8.79 -12.83 -13.61
C GLN A 160 -7.31 -12.53 -13.80
N ARG A 161 -6.94 -11.96 -14.97
CA ARG A 161 -5.59 -11.50 -15.23
C ARG A 161 -5.19 -10.37 -14.27
N TYR A 162 -6.01 -9.34 -14.14
CA TYR A 162 -5.75 -8.21 -13.23
C TYR A 162 -5.53 -8.66 -11.77
N TYR A 163 -6.38 -9.58 -11.28
CA TYR A 163 -6.24 -10.13 -9.93
C TYR A 163 -5.17 -11.21 -9.80
N ALA A 164 -4.38 -11.42 -10.86
CA ALA A 164 -3.31 -12.41 -10.92
C ALA A 164 -3.79 -13.81 -10.47
N HIS A 165 -5.00 -14.24 -10.90
CA HIS A 165 -5.50 -15.56 -10.60
C HIS A 165 -4.50 -16.63 -11.08
N GLY A 166 -4.17 -17.58 -10.21
CA GLY A 166 -3.15 -18.59 -10.50
C GLY A 166 -1.71 -18.16 -10.17
N PHE A 167 -1.49 -16.98 -9.58
CA PHE A 167 -0.18 -16.58 -9.10
C PHE A 167 0.32 -17.56 -8.00
N ALA A 168 1.53 -18.07 -8.18
CA ALA A 168 2.08 -19.11 -7.29
C ALA A 168 2.71 -18.49 -6.03
N TYR A 169 1.88 -18.10 -5.05
CA TYR A 169 2.33 -17.49 -3.80
C TYR A 169 3.30 -18.33 -2.96
N GLY A 170 3.54 -19.58 -3.31
CA GLY A 170 4.54 -20.43 -2.66
C GLY A 170 5.99 -20.17 -3.09
N HIS A 171 6.21 -19.38 -4.14
CA HIS A 171 7.52 -19.16 -4.74
C HIS A 171 7.82 -17.66 -4.89
N THR A 172 9.07 -17.27 -4.63
CA THR A 172 9.59 -15.94 -4.96
C THR A 172 9.68 -15.80 -6.47
N GLN A 173 9.09 -14.74 -7.03
CA GLN A 173 9.00 -14.57 -8.48
C GLN A 173 8.72 -13.11 -8.87
N PRO A 174 8.94 -12.72 -10.14
CA PRO A 174 8.58 -11.39 -10.64
C PRO A 174 7.08 -11.11 -10.48
N ALA A 175 6.74 -9.84 -10.25
CA ALA A 175 5.37 -9.36 -10.15
C ALA A 175 5.21 -8.05 -10.92
N GLU A 176 4.01 -7.76 -11.44
CA GLU A 176 3.75 -6.45 -12.04
C GLU A 176 3.44 -5.39 -10.99
N GLN A 177 2.69 -5.79 -9.96
CA GLN A 177 2.30 -4.93 -8.84
C GLN A 177 2.23 -5.76 -7.57
N VAL A 178 2.72 -5.19 -6.47
CA VAL A 178 2.61 -5.76 -5.12
C VAL A 178 1.86 -4.79 -4.21
N ALA A 179 1.25 -5.32 -3.13
CA ALA A 179 0.43 -4.52 -2.24
C ALA A 179 1.24 -3.48 -1.46
N GLY A 180 0.71 -2.27 -1.34
CA GLY A 180 1.33 -1.16 -0.61
C GLY A 180 1.32 -1.31 0.92
N SER A 181 0.68 -2.35 1.46
CA SER A 181 0.64 -2.60 2.90
C SER A 181 1.98 -3.10 3.50
N CYS A 182 2.84 -3.70 2.67
CA CYS A 182 4.23 -4.03 3.00
C CYS A 182 5.05 -4.00 1.71
N LEU A 183 5.67 -2.86 1.44
CA LEU A 183 6.34 -2.55 0.19
C LEU A 183 7.76 -2.07 0.46
N LEU A 184 8.76 -2.91 0.19
CA LEU A 184 10.16 -2.51 0.22
C LEU A 184 10.53 -1.83 -1.10
N VAL A 185 11.16 -0.66 -1.01
CA VAL A 185 11.64 0.11 -2.17
C VAL A 185 13.11 0.44 -2.00
N ARG A 186 13.91 0.22 -3.02
CA ARG A 186 15.31 0.64 -3.03
C ARG A 186 15.40 2.16 -3.21
N ARG A 187 16.18 2.84 -2.39
CA ARG A 187 16.28 4.32 -2.35
C ARG A 187 16.65 4.92 -3.73
N ASP A 188 17.63 4.36 -4.42
CA ASP A 188 18.06 4.86 -5.73
C ASP A 188 16.95 4.82 -6.79
N ALA A 189 16.01 3.89 -6.67
CA ALA A 189 14.83 3.85 -7.53
C ALA A 189 13.92 5.07 -7.28
N LEU A 190 13.70 5.45 -6.01
CA LEU A 190 12.93 6.66 -5.68
C LEU A 190 13.67 7.93 -6.10
N GLU A 191 14.99 8.00 -5.92
CA GLU A 191 15.81 9.14 -6.36
C GLU A 191 15.74 9.31 -7.89
N ARG A 192 15.78 8.21 -8.63
CA ARG A 192 15.71 8.22 -10.10
C ARG A 192 14.32 8.50 -10.64
N LEU A 193 13.27 7.91 -10.03
CA LEU A 193 11.92 7.90 -10.57
C LEU A 193 10.98 8.90 -9.88
N GLY A 194 11.42 9.49 -8.77
CA GLY A 194 10.61 10.32 -7.89
C GLY A 194 9.81 9.50 -6.86
N VAL A 195 9.43 10.15 -5.78
CA VAL A 195 8.66 9.60 -4.67
C VAL A 195 7.19 9.31 -5.05
N LEU A 196 6.32 9.05 -4.08
CA LEU A 196 4.89 8.79 -4.34
C LEU A 196 4.20 10.03 -4.91
N ASP A 197 3.28 9.83 -5.86
CA ASP A 197 2.52 10.93 -6.49
C ASP A 197 1.40 11.42 -5.53
N GLU A 198 1.54 12.60 -4.98
CA GLU A 198 0.62 13.18 -3.99
C GLU A 198 -0.79 13.49 -4.53
N ARG A 199 -1.00 13.42 -5.86
CA ARG A 199 -2.33 13.48 -6.48
C ARG A 199 -3.14 12.21 -6.23
N LEU A 200 -2.44 11.08 -5.96
CA LEU A 200 -2.98 9.78 -5.59
C LEU A 200 -3.02 9.69 -4.05
N ARG A 201 -4.08 10.22 -3.42
CA ARG A 201 -4.10 10.43 -1.96
C ARG A 201 -4.48 9.19 -1.14
N TRP A 202 -5.18 8.19 -1.76
CA TRP A 202 -5.87 7.12 -1.02
C TRP A 202 -5.72 5.73 -1.64
N TRP A 203 -5.46 5.63 -2.92
CA TRP A 203 -5.28 4.41 -3.72
C TRP A 203 -4.45 4.72 -4.94
N PHE A 204 -3.84 3.71 -5.52
CA PHE A 204 -3.01 3.76 -6.72
C PHE A 204 -1.61 4.36 -6.52
N GLU A 205 -1.19 4.70 -5.30
CA GLU A 205 0.15 5.23 -5.04
C GLU A 205 1.22 4.19 -5.36
N GLU A 206 1.04 2.96 -4.86
CA GLU A 206 1.90 1.83 -5.12
C GLU A 206 1.77 1.34 -6.56
N VAL A 207 0.56 1.42 -7.14
CA VAL A 207 0.31 1.06 -8.56
C VAL A 207 1.07 2.00 -9.49
N ASP A 208 1.03 3.31 -9.21
CA ASP A 208 1.80 4.32 -9.94
C ASP A 208 3.30 4.09 -9.83
N LEU A 209 3.79 3.79 -8.63
CA LEU A 209 5.20 3.52 -8.40
C LEU A 209 5.65 2.26 -9.16
N CYS A 210 4.90 1.16 -9.08
CA CYS A 210 5.17 -0.06 -9.84
C CYS A 210 5.16 0.21 -11.36
N TYR A 211 4.19 0.99 -11.85
CA TYR A 211 4.15 1.39 -13.26
C TYR A 211 5.44 2.13 -13.68
N ARG A 212 5.88 3.12 -12.89
CA ARG A 212 7.10 3.88 -13.18
C ARG A 212 8.36 3.02 -13.14
N VAL A 213 8.41 2.06 -12.21
CA VAL A 213 9.50 1.09 -12.10
C VAL A 213 9.56 0.21 -13.36
N HIS A 214 8.44 -0.33 -13.82
CA HIS A 214 8.39 -1.09 -15.06
C HIS A 214 8.73 -0.26 -16.30
N ALA A 215 8.23 0.98 -16.38
CA ALA A 215 8.55 1.89 -17.49
C ALA A 215 10.04 2.24 -17.56
N ALA A 216 10.75 2.11 -16.45
CA ALA A 216 12.21 2.27 -16.35
C ALA A 216 12.98 0.94 -16.48
N GLU A 217 12.30 -0.16 -16.85
CA GLU A 217 12.88 -1.50 -17.00
C GLU A 217 13.53 -2.04 -15.70
N LEU A 218 13.04 -1.60 -14.54
CA LEU A 218 13.51 -2.08 -13.24
C LEU A 218 12.62 -3.22 -12.74
N PRO A 219 13.20 -4.22 -12.02
CA PRO A 219 12.42 -5.37 -11.56
C PRO A 219 11.54 -5.04 -10.36
N VAL A 220 10.32 -5.60 -10.36
CA VAL A 220 9.41 -5.71 -9.20
C VAL A 220 9.28 -7.19 -8.86
N TRP A 221 9.46 -7.55 -7.59
CA TRP A 221 9.45 -8.94 -7.13
C TRP A 221 8.46 -9.15 -5.99
N TYR A 222 7.92 -10.34 -5.93
CA TYR A 222 7.21 -10.89 -4.78
C TYR A 222 8.13 -11.86 -4.04
N CYS A 223 8.30 -11.69 -2.74
CA CYS A 223 9.09 -12.54 -1.87
C CYS A 223 8.20 -13.48 -1.06
N ALA A 224 8.28 -14.79 -1.35
CA ALA A 224 7.46 -15.78 -0.66
C ALA A 224 7.93 -16.08 0.78
N GLN A 225 9.20 -15.81 1.08
CA GLN A 225 9.81 -16.05 2.39
C GLN A 225 9.49 -14.94 3.40
N ALA A 226 9.33 -13.70 2.92
CA ALA A 226 8.92 -12.59 3.77
C ALA A 226 7.40 -12.63 3.99
N GLU A 227 6.97 -12.96 5.19
CA GLU A 227 5.56 -13.11 5.50
C GLU A 227 5.06 -12.03 6.46
N VAL A 228 3.85 -11.55 6.24
CA VAL A 228 3.19 -10.56 7.09
C VAL A 228 1.73 -10.93 7.33
N VAL A 229 1.22 -10.63 8.52
CA VAL A 229 -0.22 -10.69 8.81
C VAL A 229 -0.80 -9.30 8.61
N HIS A 230 -1.74 -9.15 7.68
CA HIS A 230 -2.39 -7.87 7.39
C HIS A 230 -3.87 -7.93 7.77
N HIS A 231 -4.25 -7.13 8.78
CA HIS A 231 -5.61 -7.10 9.32
C HIS A 231 -6.61 -6.48 8.35
N GLY A 232 -6.15 -5.59 7.49
CA GLY A 232 -6.89 -5.02 6.37
C GLY A 232 -7.97 -3.99 6.75
N ALA A 233 -8.05 -2.94 5.92
CA ALA A 233 -9.13 -1.95 5.88
C ALA A 233 -9.41 -1.15 7.18
N ALA A 234 -8.53 -1.17 8.19
CA ALA A 234 -8.77 -0.49 9.47
C ALA A 234 -9.09 1.01 9.30
N SER A 235 -8.34 1.71 8.45
CA SER A 235 -8.57 3.13 8.18
C SER A 235 -9.74 3.38 7.21
N PHE A 236 -9.96 2.50 6.23
CA PHE A 236 -11.01 2.69 5.21
C PHE A 236 -12.41 2.30 5.68
N SER A 237 -12.53 1.42 6.67
CA SER A 237 -13.82 1.06 7.28
C SER A 237 -14.50 2.24 7.98
N GLN A 238 -13.73 3.27 8.34
CA GLN A 238 -14.22 4.50 8.99
C GLN A 238 -14.95 5.45 8.01
N LEU A 239 -14.88 5.20 6.69
CA LEU A 239 -15.52 6.04 5.68
C LEU A 239 -16.86 5.44 5.24
N ASP A 240 -17.88 6.31 5.06
CA ASP A 240 -19.11 5.91 4.41
C ASP A 240 -18.90 5.47 2.95
N GLY A 241 -19.80 4.63 2.43
CA GLY A 241 -19.65 4.00 1.13
C GLY A 241 -19.50 4.99 -0.04
N VAL A 242 -20.20 6.13 -0.02
CA VAL A 242 -20.16 7.15 -1.07
C VAL A 242 -18.85 7.94 -1.00
N SER A 243 -18.44 8.37 0.20
CA SER A 243 -17.17 9.08 0.41
C SER A 243 -15.98 8.22 0.02
N ARG A 244 -15.97 6.95 0.41
CA ARG A 244 -14.96 5.99 0.00
C ARG A 244 -14.90 5.84 -1.52
N GLN A 245 -16.07 5.70 -2.20
CA GLN A 245 -16.13 5.59 -3.65
C GLN A 245 -15.63 6.86 -4.35
N ARG A 246 -16.00 8.04 -3.85
CA ARG A 246 -15.53 9.31 -4.41
C ARG A 246 -14.01 9.45 -4.34
N LYS A 247 -13.41 9.07 -3.20
CA LYS A 247 -11.96 9.08 -3.02
C LYS A 247 -11.27 8.10 -3.98
N PHE A 248 -11.80 6.87 -4.07
CA PHE A 248 -11.31 5.85 -5.01
C PHE A 248 -11.36 6.34 -6.46
N ASN A 249 -12.52 6.84 -6.91
CA ASN A 249 -12.70 7.33 -8.27
C ASN A 249 -11.74 8.49 -8.60
N ARG A 250 -11.48 9.38 -7.63
CA ARG A 250 -10.53 10.48 -7.82
C ARG A 250 -9.12 9.97 -8.10
N SER A 251 -8.63 9.01 -7.31
CA SER A 251 -7.31 8.41 -7.52
C SER A 251 -7.26 7.59 -8.82
N LEU A 252 -8.30 6.82 -9.12
CA LEU A 252 -8.42 6.08 -10.38
C LEU A 252 -8.32 7.00 -11.60
N LEU A 253 -9.05 8.12 -11.60
CA LEU A 253 -9.04 9.08 -12.71
C LEU A 253 -7.69 9.80 -12.81
N ALA A 254 -7.04 10.11 -11.69
CA ALA A 254 -5.70 10.69 -11.69
C ALA A 254 -4.67 9.71 -12.29
N TYR A 255 -4.73 8.44 -11.91
CA TYR A 255 -3.91 7.37 -12.48
C TYR A 255 -4.16 7.22 -14.00
N ALA A 256 -5.42 7.14 -14.41
CA ALA A 256 -5.79 6.98 -15.81
C ALA A 256 -5.29 8.15 -16.67
N ARG A 257 -5.42 9.39 -16.17
CA ARG A 257 -4.91 10.57 -16.88
C ARG A 257 -3.39 10.53 -17.08
N LYS A 258 -2.66 10.02 -16.06
CA LYS A 258 -1.20 9.97 -16.06
C LYS A 258 -0.67 8.86 -16.99
N HIS A 259 -1.29 7.67 -16.96
CA HIS A 259 -0.73 6.46 -17.58
C HIS A 259 -1.50 5.92 -18.78
N LEU A 260 -2.79 6.21 -18.91
CA LEU A 260 -3.62 5.68 -20.02
C LEU A 260 -3.98 6.72 -21.09
N GLY A 261 -3.56 7.98 -20.87
CA GLY A 261 -3.78 9.07 -21.81
C GLY A 261 -5.14 9.75 -21.66
N VAL A 262 -5.27 10.92 -22.35
CA VAL A 262 -6.43 11.82 -22.18
C VAL A 262 -7.74 11.18 -22.67
N GLY A 263 -7.73 10.42 -23.76
CA GLY A 263 -8.94 9.78 -24.30
C GLY A 263 -9.51 8.75 -23.31
N ALA A 264 -8.68 7.87 -22.76
CA ALA A 264 -9.08 6.91 -21.74
C ALA A 264 -9.60 7.61 -20.48
N TRP A 265 -8.92 8.67 -20.05
CA TRP A 265 -9.36 9.47 -18.91
C TRP A 265 -10.74 10.10 -19.12
N LEU A 266 -11.02 10.70 -20.30
CA LEU A 266 -12.33 11.30 -20.61
C LEU A 266 -13.45 10.26 -20.56
N MET A 267 -13.22 9.08 -21.14
CA MET A 267 -14.19 7.98 -21.11
C MET A 267 -14.47 7.51 -19.68
N LEU A 268 -13.43 7.32 -18.86
CA LEU A 268 -13.58 6.93 -17.45
C LEU A 268 -14.24 8.04 -16.62
N ALA A 269 -13.92 9.31 -16.90
CA ALA A 269 -14.55 10.44 -16.23
C ALA A 269 -16.06 10.53 -16.53
N ALA A 270 -16.49 10.20 -17.75
CA ALA A 270 -17.91 10.11 -18.09
C ALA A 270 -18.66 9.01 -17.32
N LEU A 271 -17.97 7.95 -16.87
CA LEU A 271 -18.55 6.88 -16.03
C LEU A 271 -18.62 7.26 -14.54
N ASN A 272 -17.92 8.31 -14.10
CA ASN A 272 -17.83 8.68 -12.70
C ASN A 272 -19.19 8.98 -12.03
N PRO A 273 -20.14 9.74 -12.65
CA PRO A 273 -21.48 9.96 -12.07
C PRO A 273 -22.25 8.64 -11.86
N ILE A 274 -22.17 7.72 -12.80
CA ILE A 274 -22.80 6.40 -12.71
C ILE A 274 -22.21 5.63 -11.51
N SER A 275 -20.90 5.60 -11.39
CA SER A 275 -20.20 4.97 -10.27
C SER A 275 -20.67 5.49 -8.90
N LEU A 276 -20.83 6.81 -8.75
CA LEU A 276 -21.27 7.43 -7.50
C LEU A 276 -22.75 7.13 -7.22
N THR A 277 -23.60 7.11 -8.24
CA THR A 277 -25.02 6.72 -8.10
C THR A 277 -25.14 5.27 -7.64
N LEU A 278 -24.39 4.35 -8.25
CA LEU A 278 -24.37 2.94 -7.82
C LEU A 278 -23.89 2.78 -6.36
N ALA A 279 -22.88 3.55 -5.95
CA ALA A 279 -22.40 3.54 -4.56
C ALA A 279 -23.47 4.07 -3.58
N ALA A 280 -24.20 5.13 -3.95
CA ALA A 280 -25.27 5.67 -3.13
C ALA A 280 -26.42 4.65 -2.97
N MET A 281 -26.84 4.01 -4.06
CA MET A 281 -27.86 2.95 -4.03
C MET A 281 -27.45 1.79 -3.15
N ALA A 282 -26.23 1.30 -3.27
CA ALA A 282 -25.69 0.23 -2.42
C ALA A 282 -25.71 0.62 -0.93
N THR A 283 -25.33 1.86 -0.60
CA THR A 283 -25.33 2.37 0.78
C THR A 283 -26.75 2.41 1.38
N VAL A 284 -27.76 2.80 0.59
CA VAL A 284 -29.17 2.79 1.04
C VAL A 284 -29.67 1.38 1.28
N LEU A 285 -29.34 0.45 0.39
CA LEU A 285 -29.76 -0.96 0.50
C LEU A 285 -29.13 -1.67 1.71
N THR A 286 -27.86 -1.39 2.02
CA THR A 286 -27.19 -1.97 3.19
C THR A 286 -27.70 -1.42 4.52
N ARG A 287 -28.12 -0.15 4.58
CA ARG A 287 -28.75 0.45 5.78
C ARG A 287 -30.17 -0.06 6.07
N ARG A 288 -30.84 -0.69 5.10
CA ARG A 288 -32.20 -1.23 5.22
C ARG A 288 -32.26 -2.72 5.60
N ARG A 289 -31.11 -3.38 5.70
CA ARG A 289 -31.06 -4.75 6.23
C ARG A 289 -30.94 -4.65 7.75
N PRO A 290 -31.96 -5.14 8.51
CA PRO A 290 -31.97 -5.14 9.97
C PRO A 290 -30.84 -6.00 10.54
#